data_ee52d629cecc65977a6c65bac757c143
#
_entry.id   ee52d629cecc65977a6c65bac757c143
#
_cell.length_a   1.000
_cell.length_b   1.000
_cell.length_c   1.000
_cell.angle_alpha   90.00
_cell.angle_beta   90.00
_cell.angle_gamma   90.00
#
_symmetry.space_group_name_H-M   'P 1'
#
loop_
_entity.id
_entity.type
_entity.pdbx_description
1 polymer ?
#
loop_
_entity_poly.entity_id
_entity_poly.type
_entity_poly.pdbx_seq_one_letter_code
_entity_poly.pdbx_strand_id
1 'polypeptide(L)'
;MGKIICCGLGPGDPDLMSVRAAREVRGARHVAFFRKKGHPGQARSIVEGMLSEGAIEYPMEYPVTTEVAFDSPEYARLLDAFHDDWAARLAELALRDDVVVLCEGDPYFYGSFMHLHLRLQGRTEVEVIAGIPGMVGCWNAIGRPIALGDDVVTVLTGTLGEDELVRRMRNSDALVIMKTGRNLGKIRRALQSAGRLTDAWLIERGTMPGERVARLVDVDETDCPYFAIVLVYGKARRMKAAE
;
A
#
# COMPACT_ATOMS: atom_id res chain seq x y z
N MET A 1 -21.33 -5.37 22.60
CA MET A 1 -19.93 -4.98 22.50
C MET A 1 -19.60 -5.02 21.02
N GLY A 2 -19.15 -3.95 20.48
CA GLY A 2 -18.77 -3.86 19.06
C GLY A 2 -17.36 -4.40 18.84
N LYS A 3 -16.92 -4.37 17.58
CA LYS A 3 -15.60 -4.79 17.11
C LYS A 3 -14.96 -3.75 16.20
N ILE A 4 -13.69 -3.90 15.92
CA ILE A 4 -12.99 -3.11 14.91
C ILE A 4 -12.96 -3.91 13.62
N ILE A 5 -13.45 -3.31 12.52
CA ILE A 5 -13.50 -3.92 11.20
C ILE A 5 -12.57 -3.13 10.28
N CYS A 6 -11.38 -3.65 10.00
CA CYS A 6 -10.50 -3.01 9.03
C CYS A 6 -10.84 -3.45 7.62
N CYS A 7 -11.22 -2.50 6.77
CA CYS A 7 -11.59 -2.75 5.38
C CYS A 7 -10.44 -2.42 4.44
N GLY A 8 -9.92 -3.43 3.73
CA GLY A 8 -9.07 -3.24 2.57
C GLY A 8 -9.91 -2.73 1.39
N LEU A 9 -9.59 -1.52 0.94
CA LEU A 9 -10.39 -0.79 -0.05
C LEU A 9 -9.91 -1.00 -1.50
N GLY A 10 -8.87 -1.80 -1.68
CA GLY A 10 -8.30 -1.99 -3.00
C GLY A 10 -7.30 -0.90 -3.40
N PRO A 11 -6.83 -0.93 -4.68
CA PRO A 11 -5.66 -0.18 -5.12
C PRO A 11 -5.92 1.31 -5.40
N GLY A 12 -7.19 1.75 -5.41
CA GLY A 12 -7.53 3.16 -5.64
C GLY A 12 -8.85 3.38 -6.35
N ASP A 13 -9.20 2.54 -7.31
CA ASP A 13 -10.52 2.51 -7.95
C ASP A 13 -11.55 1.90 -6.98
N PRO A 14 -12.63 2.62 -6.62
CA PRO A 14 -13.67 2.10 -5.72
C PRO A 14 -14.36 0.83 -6.27
N ASP A 15 -14.42 0.63 -7.58
CA ASP A 15 -15.03 -0.56 -8.18
C ASP A 15 -14.18 -1.84 -7.99
N LEU A 16 -12.93 -1.69 -7.58
CA LEU A 16 -12.04 -2.79 -7.19
C LEU A 16 -12.13 -3.16 -5.70
N MET A 17 -13.03 -2.54 -4.96
CA MET A 17 -13.32 -2.89 -3.58
C MET A 17 -14.10 -4.21 -3.52
N SER A 18 -13.81 -5.04 -2.51
CA SER A 18 -14.62 -6.24 -2.30
C SER A 18 -16.06 -5.86 -1.91
N VAL A 19 -17.04 -6.66 -2.36
CA VAL A 19 -18.47 -6.46 -2.01
C VAL A 19 -18.65 -6.40 -0.48
N ARG A 20 -17.85 -7.17 0.27
CA ARG A 20 -17.89 -7.16 1.72
C ARG A 20 -17.40 -5.83 2.29
N ALA A 21 -16.24 -5.34 1.86
CA ALA A 21 -15.72 -4.05 2.30
C ALA A 21 -16.69 -2.91 1.96
N ALA A 22 -17.25 -2.89 0.75
CA ALA A 22 -18.24 -1.89 0.33
C ALA A 22 -19.50 -1.91 1.22
N ARG A 23 -19.97 -3.08 1.64
CA ARG A 23 -21.12 -3.21 2.54
C ARG A 23 -20.82 -2.64 3.92
N GLU A 24 -19.67 -3.01 4.51
CA GLU A 24 -19.28 -2.51 5.84
C GLU A 24 -19.06 -0.99 5.84
N VAL A 25 -18.43 -0.45 4.78
CA VAL A 25 -18.22 1.00 4.62
C VAL A 25 -19.56 1.75 4.56
N ARG A 26 -20.53 1.27 3.76
CA ARG A 26 -21.84 1.93 3.64
C ARG A 26 -22.67 1.85 4.92
N GLY A 27 -22.53 0.78 5.69
CA GLY A 27 -23.23 0.58 6.96
C GLY A 27 -22.55 1.20 8.17
N ALA A 28 -21.35 1.75 7.99
CA ALA A 28 -20.53 2.21 9.11
C ALA A 28 -21.11 3.45 9.79
N ARG A 29 -21.22 3.41 11.12
CA ARG A 29 -21.51 4.58 11.95
C ARG A 29 -20.25 5.30 12.41
N HIS A 30 -19.21 4.56 12.75
CA HIS A 30 -17.90 5.07 13.16
C HIS A 30 -16.86 4.68 12.14
N VAL A 31 -16.17 5.67 11.55
CA VAL A 31 -15.22 5.46 10.45
C VAL A 31 -13.89 6.11 10.79
N ALA A 32 -12.83 5.34 10.93
CA ALA A 32 -11.48 5.84 11.18
C ALA A 32 -10.59 5.65 9.95
N PHE A 33 -9.71 6.59 9.68
CA PHE A 33 -8.78 6.54 8.55
C PHE A 33 -7.52 7.36 8.80
N PHE A 34 -6.42 6.89 8.23
CA PHE A 34 -5.14 7.61 8.30
C PHE A 34 -5.09 8.77 7.32
N ARG A 35 -4.49 9.88 7.74
CA ARG A 35 -4.21 11.00 6.86
C ARG A 35 -2.98 11.80 7.28
N LYS A 36 -2.40 12.53 6.33
CA LYS A 36 -1.51 13.65 6.63
C LYS A 36 -2.35 14.84 7.03
N LYS A 37 -1.89 15.63 8.01
CA LYS A 37 -2.57 16.87 8.44
C LYS A 37 -2.85 17.78 7.25
N GLY A 38 -4.09 18.25 7.14
CA GLY A 38 -4.53 19.13 6.04
C GLY A 38 -4.82 18.41 4.70
N HIS A 39 -4.78 17.07 4.66
CA HIS A 39 -5.13 16.29 3.48
C HIS A 39 -6.32 15.37 3.77
N PRO A 40 -7.14 15.01 2.75
CA PRO A 40 -8.33 14.16 2.97
C PRO A 40 -7.96 12.73 3.40
N GLY A 41 -6.78 12.23 3.04
CA GLY A 41 -6.40 10.83 3.20
C GLY A 41 -6.85 9.95 2.02
N GLN A 42 -5.95 9.12 1.50
CA GLN A 42 -6.25 8.33 0.29
C GLN A 42 -7.39 7.34 0.53
N ALA A 43 -7.36 6.59 1.64
CA ALA A 43 -8.41 5.64 1.98
C ALA A 43 -9.79 6.32 2.07
N ARG A 44 -9.85 7.53 2.65
CA ARG A 44 -11.11 8.31 2.72
C ARG A 44 -11.59 8.75 1.34
N SER A 45 -10.68 9.13 0.44
CA SER A 45 -11.02 9.55 -0.92
C SER A 45 -11.61 8.40 -1.74
N ILE A 46 -11.15 7.16 -1.57
CA ILE A 46 -11.69 5.97 -2.26
C ILE A 46 -13.18 5.78 -1.95
N VAL A 47 -13.61 6.08 -0.73
CA VAL A 47 -14.99 5.89 -0.28
C VAL A 47 -15.82 7.16 -0.31
N GLU A 48 -15.41 8.16 -1.06
CA GLU A 48 -16.18 9.39 -1.20
C GLU A 48 -17.58 9.13 -1.76
N GLY A 49 -18.59 9.71 -1.11
CA GLY A 49 -19.99 9.48 -1.44
C GLY A 49 -20.56 8.11 -1.03
N MET A 50 -19.77 7.23 -0.38
CA MET A 50 -20.24 5.92 0.07
C MET A 50 -20.70 5.90 1.53
N LEU A 51 -20.18 6.80 2.36
CA LEU A 51 -20.53 6.85 3.78
C LEU A 51 -21.97 7.35 3.98
N SER A 52 -22.65 6.82 5.00
CA SER A 52 -23.97 7.31 5.39
C SER A 52 -23.90 8.75 5.92
N GLU A 53 -24.99 9.53 5.77
CA GLU A 53 -25.07 10.93 6.28
C GLU A 53 -24.84 11.05 7.80
N GLY A 54 -25.08 9.98 8.55
CA GLY A 54 -24.87 9.92 10.01
C GLY A 54 -23.53 9.36 10.45
N ALA A 55 -22.61 9.09 9.52
CA ALA A 55 -21.31 8.54 9.86
C ALA A 55 -20.44 9.55 10.62
N ILE A 56 -19.82 9.10 11.70
CA ILE A 56 -18.89 9.88 12.51
C ILE A 56 -17.47 9.53 12.08
N GLU A 57 -16.76 10.50 11.54
CA GLU A 57 -15.41 10.30 11.00
C GLU A 57 -14.32 10.62 12.03
N TYR A 58 -13.33 9.75 12.14
CA TYR A 58 -12.17 9.86 13.03
C TYR A 58 -10.87 9.91 12.19
N PRO A 59 -10.45 11.10 11.76
CA PRO A 59 -9.21 11.24 11.03
C PRO A 59 -8.00 11.02 11.94
N MET A 60 -7.25 9.97 11.69
CA MET A 60 -6.00 9.64 12.37
C MET A 60 -4.85 10.41 11.70
N GLU A 61 -4.58 11.61 12.21
CA GLU A 61 -3.56 12.50 11.65
C GLU A 61 -2.16 12.10 12.11
N TYR A 62 -1.30 11.72 11.17
CA TYR A 62 0.09 11.44 11.48
C TYR A 62 0.78 12.65 12.12
N PRO A 63 1.49 12.48 13.25
CA PRO A 63 2.19 13.58 13.92
C PRO A 63 3.36 14.09 13.10
N VAL A 64 3.98 13.21 12.32
CA VAL A 64 5.11 13.50 11.41
C VAL A 64 4.96 12.66 10.14
N THR A 65 5.44 13.20 9.02
CA THR A 65 5.50 12.47 7.74
C THR A 65 6.88 12.55 7.11
N THR A 66 7.30 13.75 6.66
CA THR A 66 8.58 14.01 5.98
C THR A 66 9.46 15.00 6.73
N GLU A 67 8.96 15.57 7.81
CA GLU A 67 9.60 16.62 8.59
C GLU A 67 10.74 16.06 9.48
N VAL A 68 10.66 14.78 9.84
CA VAL A 68 11.65 14.05 10.65
C VAL A 68 12.18 12.88 9.83
N ALA A 69 13.46 12.59 9.94
CA ALA A 69 14.06 11.45 9.25
C ALA A 69 13.41 10.13 9.71
N PHE A 70 12.93 9.33 8.75
CA PHE A 70 12.14 8.11 8.99
C PHE A 70 12.88 7.02 9.77
N ASP A 71 14.21 7.05 9.76
CA ASP A 71 15.12 6.13 10.45
C ASP A 71 15.60 6.68 11.80
N SER A 72 15.11 7.85 12.22
CA SER A 72 15.49 8.47 13.49
C SER A 72 14.72 7.86 14.67
N PRO A 73 15.34 7.78 15.87
CA PRO A 73 14.65 7.38 17.09
C PRO A 73 13.46 8.27 17.45
N GLU A 74 13.52 9.55 17.08
CA GLU A 74 12.43 10.50 17.28
C GLU A 74 11.21 10.14 16.45
N TYR A 75 11.41 9.84 15.16
CA TYR A 75 10.33 9.40 14.27
C TYR A 75 9.62 8.15 14.80
N ALA A 76 10.41 7.14 15.20
CA ALA A 76 9.87 5.91 15.78
C ALA A 76 9.05 6.20 17.04
N ARG A 77 9.57 6.98 17.99
CA ARG A 77 8.88 7.34 19.23
C ARG A 77 7.55 8.08 18.98
N LEU A 78 7.52 9.03 18.03
CA LEU A 78 6.32 9.80 17.72
C LEU A 78 5.25 8.91 17.08
N LEU A 79 5.63 7.99 16.18
CA LEU A 79 4.70 7.05 15.58
C LEU A 79 4.20 5.99 16.57
N ASP A 80 5.06 5.51 17.47
CA ASP A 80 4.64 4.57 18.51
C ASP A 80 3.58 5.20 19.42
N ALA A 81 3.83 6.42 19.92
CA ALA A 81 2.86 7.15 20.74
C ALA A 81 1.54 7.40 20.00
N PHE A 82 1.60 7.75 18.72
CA PHE A 82 0.43 7.93 17.87
C PHE A 82 -0.40 6.64 17.73
N HIS A 83 0.26 5.52 17.47
CA HIS A 83 -0.43 4.24 17.33
C HIS A 83 -0.98 3.73 18.67
N ASP A 84 -0.28 3.97 19.78
CA ASP A 84 -0.77 3.61 21.12
C ASP A 84 -2.04 4.39 21.49
N ASP A 85 -2.04 5.69 21.25
CA ASP A 85 -3.20 6.57 21.51
C ASP A 85 -4.42 6.17 20.67
N TRP A 86 -4.22 5.96 19.35
CA TRP A 86 -5.31 5.55 18.48
C TRP A 86 -5.82 4.13 18.76
N ALA A 87 -4.95 3.20 19.12
CA ALA A 87 -5.39 1.87 19.54
C ALA A 87 -6.27 1.93 20.80
N ALA A 88 -5.92 2.76 21.77
CA ALA A 88 -6.74 2.96 22.98
C ALA A 88 -8.11 3.57 22.64
N ARG A 89 -8.14 4.64 21.82
CA ARG A 89 -9.39 5.31 21.39
C ARG A 89 -10.31 4.38 20.59
N LEU A 90 -9.76 3.63 19.64
CA LEU A 90 -10.55 2.67 18.84
C LEU A 90 -11.12 1.56 19.70
N ALA A 91 -10.35 1.04 20.66
CA ALA A 91 -10.83 0.03 21.62
C ALA A 91 -11.95 0.58 22.51
N GLU A 92 -11.86 1.84 22.95
CA GLU A 92 -12.93 2.49 23.72
C GLU A 92 -14.21 2.66 22.89
N LEU A 93 -14.12 3.10 21.65
CA LEU A 93 -15.27 3.20 20.74
C LEU A 93 -15.92 1.83 20.53
N ALA A 94 -15.10 0.78 20.33
CA ALA A 94 -15.58 -0.59 20.14
C ALA A 94 -16.27 -1.20 21.36
N LEU A 95 -16.21 -0.59 22.54
CA LEU A 95 -17.04 -1.00 23.67
C LEU A 95 -18.54 -0.78 23.43
N ARG A 96 -18.89 0.15 22.53
CA ARG A 96 -20.28 0.57 22.29
C ARG A 96 -20.81 0.13 20.93
N ASP A 97 -20.06 0.40 19.87
CA ASP A 97 -20.45 0.18 18.48
C ASP A 97 -19.29 -0.40 17.65
N ASP A 98 -19.58 -0.98 16.48
CA ASP A 98 -18.56 -1.36 15.52
C ASP A 98 -17.84 -0.12 14.96
N VAL A 99 -16.52 -0.23 14.79
CA VAL A 99 -15.69 0.82 14.20
C VAL A 99 -15.06 0.30 12.93
N VAL A 100 -15.37 0.92 11.79
CA VAL A 100 -14.75 0.61 10.51
C VAL A 100 -13.47 1.42 10.36
N VAL A 101 -12.35 0.74 10.09
CA VAL A 101 -11.06 1.37 9.77
C VAL A 101 -10.81 1.22 8.28
N LEU A 102 -10.62 2.34 7.59
CA LEU A 102 -10.35 2.35 6.15
C LEU A 102 -8.85 2.18 5.90
N CYS A 103 -8.50 1.28 4.96
CA CYS A 103 -7.12 1.03 4.58
C CYS A 103 -7.01 0.87 3.06
N GLU A 104 -6.24 1.71 2.38
CA GLU A 104 -5.92 1.50 0.97
C GLU A 104 -5.14 0.20 0.76
N GLY A 105 -5.40 -0.49 -0.34
CA GLY A 105 -4.82 -1.80 -0.64
C GLY A 105 -5.36 -2.89 0.27
N ASP A 106 -4.44 -3.70 0.81
CA ASP A 106 -4.71 -4.74 1.79
C ASP A 106 -4.16 -4.34 3.17
N PRO A 107 -4.95 -4.48 4.25
CA PRO A 107 -4.55 -4.04 5.59
C PRO A 107 -3.29 -4.71 6.15
N TYR A 108 -2.98 -5.93 5.72
CA TYR A 108 -1.82 -6.70 6.17
C TYR A 108 -0.63 -6.66 5.21
N PHE A 109 -0.73 -5.90 4.11
CA PHE A 109 0.34 -5.77 3.15
C PHE A 109 0.94 -4.37 3.14
N TYR A 110 1.91 -4.11 4.01
CA TYR A 110 2.57 -2.81 4.24
C TYR A 110 1.61 -1.66 4.61
N GLY A 111 0.40 -1.99 5.08
CA GLY A 111 -0.61 -1.03 5.51
C GLY A 111 -0.34 -0.49 6.91
N SER A 112 -0.74 0.76 7.17
CA SER A 112 -0.59 1.39 8.49
C SER A 112 -1.38 0.69 9.58
N PHE A 113 -2.46 0.01 9.22
CA PHE A 113 -3.30 -0.73 10.17
C PHE A 113 -2.54 -1.84 10.91
N MET A 114 -1.49 -2.42 10.33
CA MET A 114 -0.69 -3.46 11.00
C MET A 114 -0.18 -3.00 12.38
N HIS A 115 0.22 -1.75 12.51
CA HIS A 115 0.69 -1.18 13.78
C HIS A 115 -0.43 -1.08 14.83
N LEU A 116 -1.66 -0.73 14.40
CA LEU A 116 -2.84 -0.74 15.27
C LEU A 116 -3.26 -2.17 15.62
N HIS A 117 -3.27 -3.08 14.64
CA HIS A 117 -3.65 -4.48 14.84
C HIS A 117 -2.85 -5.14 15.97
N LEU A 118 -1.52 -4.97 15.96
CA LEU A 118 -0.65 -5.53 16.99
C LEU A 118 -0.97 -4.99 18.41
N ARG A 119 -1.41 -3.74 18.51
CA ARG A 119 -1.76 -3.09 19.76
C ARG A 119 -3.16 -3.41 20.26
N LEU A 120 -4.05 -3.77 19.35
CA LEU A 120 -5.44 -4.12 19.64
C LEU A 120 -5.62 -5.58 20.06
N GLN A 121 -4.64 -6.43 19.79
CA GLN A 121 -4.67 -7.84 20.21
C GLN A 121 -4.91 -7.98 21.71
N GLY A 122 -5.92 -8.77 22.08
CA GLY A 122 -6.32 -9.00 23.46
C GLY A 122 -7.08 -7.85 24.14
N ARG A 123 -7.30 -6.70 23.44
CA ARG A 123 -8.08 -5.56 23.96
C ARG A 123 -9.51 -5.52 23.42
N THR A 124 -9.70 -5.88 22.18
CA THR A 124 -11.00 -5.89 21.50
C THR A 124 -10.99 -6.89 20.36
N GLU A 125 -12.16 -7.28 19.89
CA GLU A 125 -12.30 -8.09 18.69
C GLU A 125 -11.91 -7.27 17.45
N VAL A 126 -11.05 -7.83 16.63
CA VAL A 126 -10.60 -7.22 15.36
C VAL A 126 -10.89 -8.17 14.20
N GLU A 127 -11.65 -7.68 13.25
CA GLU A 127 -11.90 -8.34 11.98
C GLU A 127 -11.18 -7.61 10.85
N VAL A 128 -10.55 -8.36 9.94
CA VAL A 128 -9.86 -7.76 8.79
C VAL A 128 -10.46 -8.31 7.50
N ILE A 129 -10.90 -7.40 6.65
CA ILE A 129 -11.42 -7.69 5.33
C ILE A 129 -10.30 -7.42 4.32
N ALA A 130 -9.86 -8.46 3.64
CA ALA A 130 -8.81 -8.38 2.64
C ALA A 130 -9.18 -7.41 1.51
N GLY A 131 -8.17 -6.74 0.99
CA GLY A 131 -8.29 -5.88 -0.18
C GLY A 131 -7.28 -6.24 -1.28
N ILE A 132 -7.50 -5.78 -2.49
CA ILE A 132 -6.54 -5.93 -3.58
C ILE A 132 -5.33 -5.01 -3.31
N PRO A 133 -4.10 -5.56 -3.13
CA PRO A 133 -2.92 -4.74 -2.91
C PRO A 133 -2.64 -3.79 -4.08
N GLY A 134 -2.08 -2.62 -3.82
CA GLY A 134 -1.78 -1.61 -4.84
C GLY A 134 -0.92 -2.12 -6.00
N MET A 135 -0.04 -3.09 -5.76
CA MET A 135 0.78 -3.72 -6.81
C MET A 135 -0.07 -4.45 -7.86
N VAL A 136 -1.20 -5.04 -7.48
CA VAL A 136 -2.11 -5.73 -8.41
C VAL A 136 -2.76 -4.74 -9.36
N GLY A 137 -3.21 -3.59 -8.86
CA GLY A 137 -3.69 -2.49 -9.70
C GLY A 137 -2.62 -2.04 -10.71
N CYS A 138 -1.38 -1.88 -10.25
CA CYS A 138 -0.28 -1.43 -11.09
C CYS A 138 0.12 -2.43 -12.19
N TRP A 139 0.23 -3.74 -11.90
CA TRP A 139 0.71 -4.68 -12.93
C TRP A 139 -0.31 -4.94 -14.04
N ASN A 140 -1.58 -4.65 -13.79
CA ASN A 140 -2.62 -4.73 -14.83
C ASN A 140 -2.55 -3.55 -15.80
N ALA A 141 -1.95 -2.43 -15.43
CA ALA A 141 -1.92 -1.20 -16.24
C ALA A 141 -1.22 -1.37 -17.59
N ILE A 142 -0.33 -2.35 -17.74
CA ILE A 142 0.38 -2.62 -19.01
C ILE A 142 -0.34 -3.68 -19.87
N GLY A 143 -1.38 -4.34 -19.34
CA GLY A 143 -2.17 -5.33 -20.07
C GLY A 143 -1.41 -6.64 -20.36
N ARG A 144 -0.44 -7.02 -19.51
CA ARG A 144 0.29 -8.29 -19.64
C ARG A 144 0.45 -8.98 -18.27
N PRO A 145 0.52 -10.33 -18.24
CA PRO A 145 0.74 -11.08 -17.00
C PRO A 145 2.06 -10.69 -16.34
N ILE A 146 2.05 -10.52 -15.00
CA ILE A 146 3.28 -10.23 -14.24
C ILE A 146 4.25 -11.41 -14.25
N ALA A 147 3.71 -12.64 -14.23
CA ALA A 147 4.48 -13.87 -14.20
C ALA A 147 3.71 -15.01 -14.88
N LEU A 148 4.39 -15.99 -15.42
CA LEU A 148 3.83 -17.17 -16.07
C LEU A 148 4.60 -18.43 -15.66
N GLY A 149 3.89 -19.54 -15.56
CA GLY A 149 4.49 -20.86 -15.27
C GLY A 149 5.26 -20.87 -13.95
N ASP A 150 6.57 -21.11 -14.04
CA ASP A 150 7.47 -21.20 -12.87
C ASP A 150 8.20 -19.90 -12.55
N ASP A 151 7.78 -18.77 -13.12
CA ASP A 151 8.38 -17.48 -12.81
C ASP A 151 8.24 -17.16 -11.31
N VAL A 152 9.36 -16.80 -10.69
CA VAL A 152 9.40 -16.37 -9.29
C VAL A 152 9.13 -14.86 -9.21
N VAL A 153 8.05 -14.49 -8.53
CA VAL A 153 7.72 -13.08 -8.26
C VAL A 153 8.31 -12.67 -6.92
N THR A 154 9.11 -11.61 -6.92
CA THR A 154 9.67 -11.07 -5.69
C THR A 154 9.19 -9.64 -5.46
N VAL A 155 8.63 -9.40 -4.26
CA VAL A 155 8.25 -8.06 -3.80
C VAL A 155 9.39 -7.48 -2.97
N LEU A 156 9.87 -6.29 -3.35
CA LEU A 156 10.94 -5.57 -2.69
C LEU A 156 10.47 -4.19 -2.23
N THR A 157 11.10 -3.67 -1.19
CA THR A 157 10.93 -2.26 -0.83
C THR A 157 12.16 -1.47 -1.28
N GLY A 158 11.95 -0.32 -1.93
CA GLY A 158 13.02 0.58 -2.37
C GLY A 158 13.87 1.13 -1.22
N THR A 159 13.46 0.91 0.03
CA THR A 159 14.22 1.29 1.23
C THR A 159 15.42 0.39 1.51
N LEU A 160 15.49 -0.81 0.92
CA LEU A 160 16.64 -1.70 1.02
C LEU A 160 17.93 -1.04 0.49
N GLY A 161 19.07 -1.48 1.00
CA GLY A 161 20.38 -1.09 0.47
C GLY A 161 20.57 -1.49 -1.00
N GLU A 162 21.37 -0.75 -1.74
CA GLU A 162 21.55 -0.95 -3.20
C GLU A 162 22.07 -2.36 -3.52
N ASP A 163 23.08 -2.85 -2.79
CA ASP A 163 23.65 -4.19 -3.00
C ASP A 163 22.61 -5.31 -2.76
N GLU A 164 21.79 -5.16 -1.72
CA GLU A 164 20.73 -6.13 -1.43
C GLU A 164 19.65 -6.11 -2.52
N LEU A 165 19.28 -4.94 -3.03
CA LEU A 165 18.41 -4.82 -4.17
C LEU A 165 18.97 -5.57 -5.39
N VAL A 166 20.24 -5.31 -5.76
CA VAL A 166 20.91 -5.98 -6.88
C VAL A 166 20.89 -7.50 -6.73
N ARG A 167 21.25 -8.00 -5.54
CA ARG A 167 21.29 -9.43 -5.25
C ARG A 167 19.92 -10.10 -5.46
N ARG A 168 18.85 -9.48 -4.93
CA ARG A 168 17.48 -10.01 -5.05
C ARG A 168 16.93 -9.90 -6.47
N MET A 169 17.22 -8.80 -7.16
CA MET A 169 16.78 -8.58 -8.55
C MET A 169 17.36 -9.60 -9.53
N ARG A 170 18.61 -10.04 -9.31
CA ARG A 170 19.27 -11.07 -10.14
C ARG A 170 18.64 -12.45 -10.00
N ASN A 171 18.10 -12.75 -8.82
CA ASN A 171 17.57 -14.06 -8.48
C ASN A 171 16.05 -14.18 -8.63
N SER A 172 15.40 -13.21 -9.30
CA SER A 172 13.95 -13.19 -9.48
C SER A 172 13.58 -13.03 -10.95
N ASP A 173 12.50 -13.66 -11.37
CA ASP A 173 12.00 -13.55 -12.74
C ASP A 173 11.17 -12.28 -12.90
N ALA A 174 10.21 -12.06 -12.04
CA ALA A 174 9.39 -10.87 -11.97
C ALA A 174 9.66 -10.08 -10.68
N LEU A 175 9.58 -8.77 -10.76
CA LEU A 175 9.84 -7.90 -9.61
C LEU A 175 8.71 -6.90 -9.43
N VAL A 176 8.34 -6.68 -8.17
CA VAL A 176 7.50 -5.59 -7.72
C VAL A 176 8.31 -4.78 -6.70
N ILE A 177 8.60 -3.52 -7.00
CA ILE A 177 9.40 -2.67 -6.11
C ILE A 177 8.52 -1.53 -5.61
N MET A 178 8.21 -1.58 -4.33
CA MET A 178 7.38 -0.61 -3.62
C MET A 178 8.24 0.42 -2.87
N LYS A 179 7.58 1.45 -2.30
CA LYS A 179 8.27 2.55 -1.58
C LYS A 179 9.35 3.21 -2.44
N THR A 180 9.00 3.44 -3.69
CA THR A 180 9.89 4.02 -4.72
C THR A 180 10.24 5.46 -4.37
N GLY A 181 9.29 6.41 -4.36
CA GLY A 181 9.47 7.81 -3.99
C GLY A 181 10.90 8.31 -4.24
N ARG A 182 11.53 8.88 -3.22
CA ARG A 182 12.92 9.35 -3.23
C ARG A 182 13.99 8.24 -3.46
N ASN A 183 13.59 6.97 -3.50
CA ASN A 183 14.50 5.86 -3.77
C ASN A 183 14.62 5.52 -5.27
N LEU A 184 13.88 6.20 -6.15
CA LEU A 184 13.82 5.87 -7.57
C LEU A 184 15.20 5.85 -8.23
N GLY A 185 16.04 6.84 -7.95
CA GLY A 185 17.41 6.90 -8.48
C GLY A 185 18.28 5.70 -8.05
N LYS A 186 18.17 5.28 -6.77
CA LYS A 186 18.85 4.07 -6.25
C LYS A 186 18.32 2.80 -6.92
N ILE A 187 17.00 2.69 -7.07
CA ILE A 187 16.34 1.54 -7.72
C ILE A 187 16.79 1.42 -9.18
N ARG A 188 16.89 2.53 -9.91
CA ARG A 188 17.39 2.54 -11.30
C ARG A 188 18.82 2.00 -11.39
N ARG A 189 19.75 2.47 -10.52
CA ARG A 189 21.14 1.96 -10.50
C ARG A 189 21.19 0.46 -10.18
N ALA A 190 20.40 0.02 -9.20
CA ALA A 190 20.31 -1.40 -8.85
C ALA A 190 19.79 -2.25 -10.02
N LEU A 191 18.74 -1.80 -10.72
CA LEU A 191 18.20 -2.47 -11.91
C LEU A 191 19.21 -2.50 -13.05
N GLN A 192 19.96 -1.42 -13.27
CA GLN A 192 21.04 -1.37 -14.27
C GLN A 192 22.14 -2.38 -13.93
N SER A 193 22.62 -2.42 -12.68
CA SER A 193 23.63 -3.37 -12.22
C SER A 193 23.15 -4.82 -12.25
N ALA A 194 21.83 -5.05 -12.13
CA ALA A 194 21.21 -6.36 -12.28
C ALA A 194 20.90 -6.76 -13.72
N GLY A 195 21.10 -5.85 -14.71
CA GLY A 195 20.75 -6.08 -16.11
C GLY A 195 19.25 -6.12 -16.39
N ARG A 196 18.42 -5.42 -15.57
CA ARG A 196 16.96 -5.47 -15.63
C ARG A 196 16.29 -4.12 -15.93
N LEU A 197 17.07 -3.06 -16.14
CA LEU A 197 16.54 -1.70 -16.33
C LEU A 197 15.66 -1.58 -17.60
N THR A 198 16.05 -2.21 -18.69
CA THR A 198 15.31 -2.17 -19.96
C THR A 198 13.95 -2.85 -19.90
N ASP A 199 13.76 -3.79 -18.95
CA ASP A 199 12.52 -4.54 -18.76
C ASP A 199 11.61 -3.89 -17.72
N ALA A 200 12.09 -2.80 -17.08
CA ALA A 200 11.40 -2.16 -15.96
C ALA A 200 10.41 -1.08 -16.41
N TRP A 201 9.31 -0.99 -15.68
CA TRP A 201 8.24 -0.02 -15.85
C TRP A 201 8.00 0.73 -14.57
N LEU A 202 7.74 2.03 -14.65
CA LEU A 202 7.23 2.85 -13.56
C LEU A 202 5.72 3.04 -13.76
N ILE A 203 4.96 2.70 -12.75
CA ILE A 203 3.53 2.94 -12.69
C ILE A 203 3.25 3.86 -11.52
N GLU A 204 2.73 5.02 -11.79
CA GLU A 204 2.30 6.00 -10.80
C GLU A 204 0.78 6.00 -10.72
N ARG A 205 0.24 6.00 -9.52
CA ARG A 205 -1.19 6.07 -9.23
C ARG A 205 -2.01 5.00 -9.99
N GLY A 206 -1.51 3.78 -10.04
CA GLY A 206 -2.22 2.69 -10.71
C GLY A 206 -3.66 2.56 -10.23
N THR A 207 -4.62 2.53 -11.15
CA THR A 207 -6.08 2.56 -10.95
C THR A 207 -6.67 3.86 -10.36
N MET A 208 -5.85 4.88 -10.18
CA MET A 208 -6.29 6.16 -9.62
C MET A 208 -6.37 7.24 -10.70
N PRO A 209 -7.10 8.34 -10.47
CA PRO A 209 -7.04 9.51 -11.36
C PRO A 209 -5.60 10.00 -11.53
N GLY A 210 -5.18 10.22 -12.78
CA GLY A 210 -3.83 10.62 -13.11
C GLY A 210 -2.82 9.46 -13.14
N GLU A 211 -3.29 8.23 -13.39
CA GLU A 211 -2.41 7.10 -13.68
C GLU A 211 -1.41 7.44 -14.79
N ARG A 212 -0.13 7.14 -14.53
CA ARG A 212 0.96 7.25 -15.51
C ARG A 212 1.69 5.92 -15.62
N VAL A 213 1.89 5.44 -16.82
CA VAL A 213 2.66 4.24 -17.13
C VAL A 213 3.80 4.63 -18.04
N ALA A 214 5.04 4.32 -17.67
CA ALA A 214 6.22 4.63 -18.45
C ALA A 214 7.27 3.52 -18.36
N ARG A 215 8.05 3.30 -19.42
CA ARG A 215 9.26 2.48 -19.32
C ARG A 215 10.27 3.22 -18.45
N LEU A 216 10.88 2.53 -17.51
CA LEU A 216 11.78 3.19 -16.57
C LEU A 216 13.02 3.79 -17.23
N VAL A 217 13.43 3.26 -18.40
CA VAL A 217 14.54 3.82 -19.19
C VAL A 217 14.25 5.22 -19.74
N ASP A 218 12.97 5.52 -19.98
CA ASP A 218 12.50 6.80 -20.57
C ASP A 218 12.11 7.82 -19.46
N VAL A 219 12.34 7.49 -18.19
CA VAL A 219 12.05 8.36 -17.04
C VAL A 219 13.33 9.02 -16.56
N ASP A 220 13.41 10.34 -16.65
CA ASP A 220 14.61 11.10 -16.24
C ASP A 220 14.58 11.51 -14.76
N GLU A 221 13.41 11.51 -14.14
CA GLU A 221 13.21 11.86 -12.75
C GLU A 221 13.98 10.91 -11.81
N THR A 222 14.51 11.43 -10.73
CA THR A 222 15.20 10.68 -9.67
C THR A 222 14.30 10.36 -8.48
N ASP A 223 13.11 10.93 -8.44
CA ASP A 223 12.03 10.66 -7.49
C ASP A 223 10.69 10.54 -8.21
N CYS A 224 9.68 10.06 -7.50
CA CYS A 224 8.33 9.89 -8.02
C CYS A 224 7.30 10.06 -6.88
N PRO A 225 6.00 10.18 -7.20
CA PRO A 225 4.95 10.28 -6.20
C PRO A 225 4.97 9.11 -5.20
N TYR A 226 4.33 9.31 -4.05
CA TYR A 226 4.21 8.27 -3.01
C TYR A 226 3.54 7.00 -3.55
N PHE A 227 2.47 7.15 -4.34
CA PHE A 227 1.79 6.03 -4.99
C PHE A 227 2.46 5.70 -6.33
N ALA A 228 3.63 5.10 -6.26
CA ALA A 228 4.36 4.62 -7.42
C ALA A 228 5.00 3.26 -7.13
N ILE A 229 5.05 2.41 -8.16
CA ILE A 229 5.64 1.07 -8.11
C ILE A 229 6.49 0.88 -9.36
N VAL A 230 7.67 0.29 -9.19
CA VAL A 230 8.47 -0.20 -10.32
C VAL A 230 8.22 -1.69 -10.50
N LEU A 231 7.89 -2.09 -11.73
CA LEU A 231 7.60 -3.47 -12.11
C LEU A 231 8.61 -3.98 -13.14
N VAL A 232 8.98 -5.24 -13.00
CA VAL A 232 9.69 -6.00 -14.03
C VAL A 232 8.93 -7.29 -14.27
N TYR A 233 8.47 -7.50 -15.50
CA TYR A 233 7.65 -8.65 -15.85
C TYR A 233 8.50 -9.91 -16.02
N GLY A 234 7.92 -11.06 -15.69
CA GLY A 234 8.54 -12.36 -15.86
C GLY A 234 8.83 -12.71 -17.31
N LYS A 235 9.73 -13.68 -17.52
CA LYS A 235 10.21 -14.09 -18.86
C LYS A 235 9.51 -15.33 -19.39
N ALA A 236 8.54 -15.88 -18.66
CA ALA A 236 7.81 -17.10 -19.04
C ALA A 236 8.76 -18.27 -19.40
N ARG A 237 9.66 -18.62 -18.51
CA ARG A 237 10.78 -19.56 -18.77
C ARG A 237 10.34 -20.88 -19.37
N ARG A 238 9.18 -21.46 -18.99
CA ARG A 238 8.68 -22.73 -19.53
C ARG A 238 8.07 -22.63 -20.93
N MET A 239 7.57 -21.47 -21.34
CA MET A 239 6.97 -21.33 -22.67
C MET A 239 8.00 -21.34 -23.81
N LYS A 240 9.30 -21.09 -23.51
CA LYS A 240 10.39 -21.12 -24.49
C LYS A 240 10.99 -22.52 -24.71
N ALA A 241 10.64 -23.49 -23.87
CA ALA A 241 11.13 -24.88 -24.03
C ALA A 241 10.21 -25.75 -24.91
N ALA A 242 9.14 -25.18 -25.46
CA ALA A 242 8.15 -25.88 -26.31
C ALA A 242 8.21 -25.45 -27.80
N GLU A 243 9.18 -24.61 -28.17
CA GLU A 243 9.56 -24.30 -29.57
C GLU A 243 10.84 -25.06 -29.93
#